data_19163ece5f5a86d902db21d6c3d0792e
#
_entry.id   19163ece5f5a86d902db21d6c3d0792e
#
_cell.length_a   1.000
_cell.length_b   1.000
_cell.length_c   1.000
_cell.angle_alpha   90.00
_cell.angle_beta   90.00
_cell.angle_gamma   90.00
#
_symmetry.space_group_name_H-M   'P 1'
#
loop_
_entity.id
_entity.type
_entity.pdbx_description
1 polymer ?
#
loop_
_entity_poly.entity_id
_entity_poly.type
_entity_poly.pdbx_seq_one_letter_code
_entity_poly.pdbx_strand_id
1 'polypeptide(L)'
;MIINLHARKIETKLRVAIYAMTEFAMSKLVPSTRLRNNITINLHLKHHATDGEAMISEFTNPNKPREFKIIIDHHRIETDDFGRTLTDTEWAHSILRILAHELVHVKQYVMSELKSINNGFVYNEKIYSPDTLEEYYDQPFEIEAHGREKGLLFSFLERWKEIEIEMGMTI
;
A
#
# COMPACT_ATOMS: atom_id res chain seq x y z
N MET A 1 -5.30 -12.73 7.99
CA MET A 1 -4.52 -12.17 6.86
C MET A 1 -3.11 -12.74 6.90
N ILE A 2 -2.52 -13.03 5.74
CA ILE A 2 -1.12 -13.47 5.61
C ILE A 2 -0.34 -12.33 4.96
N ILE A 3 0.80 -11.97 5.55
CA ILE A 3 1.69 -10.94 5.03
C ILE A 3 3.07 -11.55 4.84
N ASN A 4 3.56 -11.59 3.60
CA ASN A 4 4.88 -12.08 3.25
C ASN A 4 5.74 -10.89 2.80
N LEU A 5 6.73 -10.50 3.60
CA LEU A 5 7.62 -9.39 3.28
C LEU A 5 8.93 -9.88 2.68
N HIS A 6 9.15 -9.55 1.42
CA HIS A 6 10.35 -9.80 0.64
C HIS A 6 11.19 -8.53 0.53
N ALA A 7 12.11 -8.35 1.47
CA ALA A 7 13.00 -7.20 1.52
C ALA A 7 14.40 -7.64 1.93
N ARG A 8 15.41 -7.16 1.19
CA ARG A 8 16.83 -7.36 1.53
C ARG A 8 17.36 -6.14 2.29
N LYS A 9 18.09 -6.39 3.39
CA LYS A 9 18.85 -5.35 4.13
C LYS A 9 18.03 -4.14 4.61
N ILE A 10 16.82 -4.35 5.09
CA ILE A 10 16.06 -3.32 5.82
C ILE A 10 16.19 -3.51 7.33
N GLU A 11 16.15 -2.41 8.06
CA GLU A 11 16.19 -2.42 9.51
C GLU A 11 15.01 -3.20 10.12
N THR A 12 15.27 -3.84 11.26
CA THR A 12 14.24 -4.61 11.98
C THR A 12 13.04 -3.73 12.35
N LYS A 13 13.29 -2.49 12.78
CA LYS A 13 12.23 -1.52 13.15
C LYS A 13 11.31 -1.24 11.96
N LEU A 14 11.86 -0.93 10.79
CA LEU A 14 11.07 -0.70 9.57
C LEU A 14 10.30 -1.96 9.16
N ARG A 15 10.92 -3.14 9.29
CA ARG A 15 10.24 -4.41 9.01
C ARG A 15 8.99 -4.59 9.88
N VAL A 16 9.11 -4.36 11.18
CA VAL A 16 7.99 -4.44 12.12
C VAL A 16 6.94 -3.37 11.81
N ALA A 17 7.36 -2.14 11.50
CA ALA A 17 6.45 -1.06 11.13
C ALA A 17 5.64 -1.38 9.87
N ILE A 18 6.25 -2.01 8.85
CA ILE A 18 5.56 -2.44 7.63
C ILE A 18 4.47 -3.47 7.94
N TYR A 19 4.76 -4.49 8.77
CA TYR A 19 3.75 -5.46 9.20
C TYR A 19 2.61 -4.79 9.97
N ALA A 20 2.95 -3.97 10.96
CA ALA A 20 1.99 -3.27 11.80
C ALA A 20 1.12 -2.30 10.99
N MET A 21 1.72 -1.54 10.05
CA MET A 21 1.01 -0.64 9.14
C MET A 21 0.04 -1.40 8.24
N THR A 22 0.47 -2.54 7.68
CA THR A 22 -0.39 -3.37 6.83
C THR A 22 -1.62 -3.88 7.61
N GLU A 23 -1.42 -4.42 8.80
CA GLU A 23 -2.51 -4.88 9.68
C GLU A 23 -3.44 -3.71 10.06
N PHE A 24 -2.87 -2.59 10.48
CA PHE A 24 -3.61 -1.39 10.87
C PHE A 24 -4.46 -0.86 9.71
N ALA A 25 -3.85 -0.59 8.55
CA ALA A 25 -4.55 -0.03 7.41
C ALA A 25 -5.66 -0.97 6.91
N MET A 26 -5.36 -2.26 6.75
CA MET A 26 -6.36 -3.24 6.33
C MET A 26 -7.51 -3.39 7.34
N SER A 27 -7.26 -3.21 8.64
CA SER A 27 -8.33 -3.21 9.64
C SER A 27 -9.30 -2.04 9.47
N LYS A 28 -8.82 -0.89 9.03
CA LYS A 28 -9.61 0.31 8.74
C LYS A 28 -10.32 0.24 7.39
N LEU A 29 -9.61 -0.27 6.38
CA LEU A 29 -10.08 -0.29 4.98
C LEU A 29 -11.07 -1.43 4.71
N VAL A 30 -10.91 -2.59 5.35
CA VAL A 30 -11.75 -3.78 5.20
C VAL A 30 -12.29 -4.19 6.56
N PRO A 31 -13.43 -3.64 7.03
CA PRO A 31 -13.94 -3.89 8.39
C PRO A 31 -14.25 -5.36 8.68
N SER A 32 -14.61 -6.14 7.65
CA SER A 32 -14.94 -7.57 7.81
C SER A 32 -13.71 -8.41 8.15
N THR A 33 -13.59 -8.86 9.39
CA THR A 33 -12.53 -9.78 9.84
C THR A 33 -12.51 -11.07 9.02
N ARG A 34 -13.68 -11.61 8.64
CA ARG A 34 -13.77 -12.80 7.80
C ARG A 34 -13.13 -12.57 6.42
N LEU A 35 -13.35 -11.40 5.82
CA LEU A 35 -12.72 -11.03 4.55
C LEU A 35 -11.21 -10.88 4.72
N ARG A 36 -10.76 -10.11 5.71
CA ARG A 36 -9.33 -9.90 5.97
C ARG A 36 -8.56 -11.21 6.18
N ASN A 37 -9.13 -12.16 6.93
CA ASN A 37 -8.47 -13.43 7.21
C ASN A 37 -8.19 -14.28 5.97
N ASN A 38 -8.88 -14.00 4.86
CA ASN A 38 -8.68 -14.69 3.58
C ASN A 38 -7.77 -13.92 2.60
N ILE A 39 -7.15 -12.81 3.02
CA ILE A 39 -6.27 -12.00 2.18
C ILE A 39 -4.82 -12.43 2.42
N THR A 40 -4.08 -12.59 1.33
CA THR A 40 -2.63 -12.73 1.31
C THR A 40 -2.01 -11.54 0.59
N ILE A 41 -1.02 -10.90 1.22
CA ILE A 41 -0.26 -9.78 0.66
C ILE A 41 1.21 -10.18 0.59
N ASN A 42 1.74 -10.27 -0.63
CA ASN A 42 3.15 -10.47 -0.93
C ASN A 42 3.79 -9.10 -1.20
N LEU A 43 4.48 -8.53 -0.21
CA LEU A 43 5.06 -7.21 -0.26
C LEU A 43 6.54 -7.28 -0.61
N HIS A 44 6.97 -6.57 -1.65
CA HIS A 44 8.33 -6.54 -2.15
C HIS A 44 8.92 -5.13 -2.09
N LEU A 45 10.03 -4.97 -1.37
CA LEU A 45 10.86 -3.76 -1.46
C LEU A 45 11.99 -4.03 -2.44
N LYS A 46 11.90 -3.45 -3.64
CA LYS A 46 12.88 -3.66 -4.73
C LYS A 46 12.75 -2.56 -5.79
N HIS A 47 13.71 -2.47 -6.68
CA HIS A 47 13.61 -1.61 -7.86
C HIS A 47 12.34 -1.88 -8.67
N HIS A 48 11.67 -0.81 -9.07
CA HIS A 48 10.47 -0.82 -9.90
C HIS A 48 10.37 0.41 -10.81
N ALA A 49 9.46 0.39 -11.78
CA ALA A 49 9.23 1.49 -12.71
C ALA A 49 8.51 2.68 -12.06
N THR A 50 7.67 2.41 -11.04
CA THR A 50 6.92 3.39 -10.24
C THR A 50 7.32 3.33 -8.79
N ASP A 51 6.94 4.31 -7.99
CA ASP A 51 7.24 4.34 -6.54
C ASP A 51 6.54 3.21 -5.80
N GLY A 52 5.31 2.87 -6.21
CA GLY A 52 4.55 1.72 -5.72
C GLY A 52 3.63 1.15 -6.79
N GLU A 53 3.21 -0.09 -6.61
CA GLU A 53 2.21 -0.76 -7.44
C GLU A 53 1.58 -1.93 -6.68
N ALA A 54 0.23 -1.98 -6.66
CA ALA A 54 -0.53 -3.13 -6.17
C ALA A 54 -1.14 -3.92 -7.34
N MET A 55 -0.82 -5.20 -7.41
CA MET A 55 -1.30 -6.13 -8.44
C MET A 55 -2.06 -7.29 -7.83
N ILE A 56 -3.06 -7.77 -8.56
CA ILE A 56 -3.70 -9.07 -8.28
C ILE A 56 -2.73 -10.18 -8.68
N SER A 57 -2.53 -11.17 -7.80
CA SER A 57 -1.74 -12.36 -8.11
C SER A 57 -2.42 -13.18 -9.23
N GLU A 58 -1.62 -13.71 -10.15
CA GLU A 58 -2.09 -14.55 -11.26
C GLU A 58 -2.80 -15.83 -10.78
N PHE A 59 -2.55 -16.25 -9.56
CA PHE A 59 -3.09 -17.50 -8.98
C PHE A 59 -4.41 -17.30 -8.24
N THR A 60 -4.98 -16.09 -8.21
CA THR A 60 -6.26 -15.79 -7.54
C THR A 60 -7.39 -15.58 -8.53
N ASN A 61 -8.62 -15.75 -8.07
CA ASN A 61 -9.80 -15.49 -8.90
C ASN A 61 -9.90 -13.97 -9.17
N PRO A 62 -9.81 -13.51 -10.43
CA PRO A 62 -9.80 -12.07 -10.75
C PRO A 62 -11.11 -11.36 -10.40
N ASN A 63 -12.23 -12.08 -10.30
CA ASN A 63 -13.53 -11.51 -9.90
C ASN A 63 -13.69 -11.37 -8.38
N LYS A 64 -12.89 -12.11 -7.60
CA LYS A 64 -12.87 -12.08 -6.13
C LYS A 64 -11.44 -12.28 -5.64
N PRO A 65 -10.53 -11.37 -5.96
CA PRO A 65 -9.11 -11.55 -5.64
C PRO A 65 -8.91 -11.57 -4.12
N ARG A 66 -7.99 -12.42 -3.68
CA ARG A 66 -7.61 -12.58 -2.27
C ARG A 66 -6.09 -12.67 -2.08
N GLU A 67 -5.35 -12.70 -3.16
CA GLU A 67 -3.91 -12.68 -3.14
C GLU A 67 -3.40 -11.53 -3.99
N PHE A 68 -2.54 -10.72 -3.38
CA PHE A 68 -2.02 -9.47 -3.94
C PHE A 68 -0.50 -9.46 -3.84
N LYS A 69 0.12 -8.81 -4.82
CA LYS A 69 1.51 -8.45 -4.80
C LYS A 69 1.61 -6.93 -4.76
N ILE A 70 2.30 -6.42 -3.76
CA ILE A 70 2.65 -5.00 -3.68
C ILE A 70 4.15 -4.87 -3.90
N ILE A 71 4.56 -3.96 -4.78
CA ILE A 71 5.96 -3.60 -4.99
C ILE A 71 6.13 -2.15 -4.57
N ILE A 72 7.19 -1.84 -3.82
CA ILE A 72 7.59 -0.47 -3.48
C ILE A 72 9.06 -0.31 -3.88
N ASP A 73 9.36 0.69 -4.71
CA ASP A 73 10.74 1.03 -5.06
C ASP A 73 11.34 1.98 -4.02
N HIS A 74 11.95 1.38 -3.01
CA HIS A 74 12.55 2.10 -1.90
C HIS A 74 13.82 2.90 -2.29
N HIS A 75 14.39 2.69 -3.48
CA HIS A 75 15.53 3.46 -3.99
C HIS A 75 15.10 4.78 -4.66
N ARG A 76 13.87 4.86 -5.19
CA ARG A 76 13.34 6.09 -5.79
C ARG A 76 12.95 7.15 -4.76
N ILE A 77 12.82 6.76 -3.49
CA ILE A 77 12.34 7.58 -2.38
C ILE A 77 13.51 8.21 -1.60
N GLU A 78 14.69 8.35 -2.21
CA GLU A 78 15.88 8.89 -1.50
C GLU A 78 15.86 10.42 -1.38
N THR A 79 15.05 11.10 -2.21
CA THR A 79 14.94 12.56 -2.22
C THR A 79 13.48 13.02 -2.16
N ASP A 80 13.25 14.23 -1.63
CA ASP A 80 11.97 14.91 -1.73
C ASP A 80 11.77 15.57 -3.11
N ASP A 81 10.59 16.19 -3.32
CA ASP A 81 10.23 16.87 -4.56
C ASP A 81 11.16 18.05 -4.93
N PHE A 82 12.00 18.49 -3.99
CA PHE A 82 12.99 19.56 -4.17
C PHE A 82 14.42 19.03 -4.34
N GLY A 83 14.60 17.70 -4.38
CA GLY A 83 15.91 17.04 -4.53
C GLY A 83 16.75 17.00 -3.26
N ARG A 84 16.16 17.31 -2.08
CA ARG A 84 16.83 17.16 -0.78
C ARG A 84 16.81 15.68 -0.36
N THR A 85 17.96 15.15 0.04
CA THR A 85 18.05 13.80 0.60
C THR A 85 17.18 13.68 1.86
N LEU A 86 16.36 12.66 1.92
CA LEU A 86 15.53 12.36 3.08
C LEU A 86 16.37 11.82 4.24
N THR A 87 15.98 12.15 5.45
CA THR A 87 16.47 11.45 6.65
C THR A 87 15.90 10.03 6.69
N ASP A 88 16.52 9.12 7.46
CA ASP A 88 16.03 7.74 7.61
C ASP A 88 14.57 7.67 8.07
N THR A 89 14.17 8.59 8.94
CA THR A 89 12.77 8.68 9.41
C THR A 89 11.82 9.14 8.29
N GLU A 90 12.18 10.18 7.54
CA GLU A 90 11.38 10.67 6.41
C GLU A 90 11.27 9.60 5.32
N TRP A 91 12.38 8.91 5.02
CA TRP A 91 12.40 7.79 4.09
C TRP A 91 11.48 6.65 4.53
N ALA A 92 11.55 6.24 5.81
CA ALA A 92 10.67 5.22 6.35
C ALA A 92 9.18 5.64 6.29
N HIS A 93 8.87 6.90 6.63
CA HIS A 93 7.52 7.44 6.51
C HIS A 93 7.02 7.45 5.07
N SER A 94 7.89 7.76 4.10
CA SER A 94 7.53 7.72 2.67
C SER A 94 7.20 6.30 2.21
N ILE A 95 7.99 5.29 2.62
CA ILE A 95 7.66 3.88 2.36
C ILE A 95 6.29 3.51 2.94
N LEU A 96 6.01 3.90 4.20
CA LEU A 96 4.74 3.59 4.85
C LEU A 96 3.56 4.34 4.20
N ARG A 97 3.78 5.55 3.67
CA ARG A 97 2.78 6.31 2.93
C ARG A 97 2.42 5.62 1.62
N ILE A 98 3.43 5.22 0.83
CA ILE A 98 3.21 4.48 -0.42
C ILE A 98 2.52 3.15 -0.11
N LEU A 99 2.95 2.45 0.93
CA LEU A 99 2.25 1.23 1.37
C LEU A 99 0.77 1.51 1.68
N ALA A 100 0.46 2.60 2.38
CA ALA A 100 -0.92 2.99 2.66
C ALA A 100 -1.74 3.20 1.38
N HIS A 101 -1.15 3.88 0.36
CA HIS A 101 -1.73 4.07 -0.96
C HIS A 101 -2.07 2.72 -1.61
N GLU A 102 -1.10 1.82 -1.72
CA GLU A 102 -1.27 0.52 -2.35
C GLU A 102 -2.30 -0.37 -1.61
N LEU A 103 -2.39 -0.24 -0.29
CA LEU A 103 -3.41 -0.96 0.48
C LEU A 103 -4.83 -0.44 0.23
N VAL A 104 -4.99 0.81 -0.20
CA VAL A 104 -6.30 1.31 -0.68
C VAL A 104 -6.68 0.58 -1.97
N HIS A 105 -5.76 0.38 -2.91
CA HIS A 105 -6.03 -0.41 -4.11
C HIS A 105 -6.37 -1.87 -3.78
N VAL A 106 -5.65 -2.49 -2.84
CA VAL A 106 -6.02 -3.83 -2.35
C VAL A 106 -7.46 -3.85 -1.84
N LYS A 107 -7.87 -2.84 -1.03
CA LYS A 107 -9.27 -2.71 -0.56
C LYS A 107 -10.25 -2.59 -1.72
N GLN A 108 -9.96 -1.75 -2.69
CA GLN A 108 -10.83 -1.53 -3.86
C GLN A 108 -11.07 -2.85 -4.62
N TYR A 109 -10.01 -3.64 -4.83
CA TYR A 109 -10.13 -4.97 -5.44
C TYR A 109 -10.89 -5.97 -4.55
N VAL A 110 -10.58 -6.03 -3.26
CA VAL A 110 -11.22 -6.94 -2.29
C VAL A 110 -12.72 -6.67 -2.17
N MET A 111 -13.11 -5.39 -2.21
CA MET A 111 -14.50 -4.94 -2.12
C MET A 111 -15.22 -4.97 -3.47
N SER A 112 -14.52 -5.38 -4.54
CA SER A 112 -15.03 -5.40 -5.93
C SER A 112 -15.41 -4.02 -6.46
N GLU A 113 -14.85 -2.96 -5.92
CA GLU A 113 -15.00 -1.58 -6.39
C GLU A 113 -14.14 -1.34 -7.63
N LEU A 114 -12.93 -1.94 -7.67
CA LEU A 114 -11.98 -1.85 -8.78
C LEU A 114 -11.79 -3.22 -9.44
N LYS A 115 -11.73 -3.25 -10.78
CA LYS A 115 -11.39 -4.42 -11.59
C LYS A 115 -10.54 -3.98 -12.77
N SER A 116 -9.45 -4.67 -13.02
CA SER A 116 -8.66 -4.48 -14.26
C SER A 116 -9.35 -5.17 -15.44
N ILE A 117 -9.37 -4.52 -16.58
CA ILE A 117 -9.83 -5.05 -17.87
C ILE A 117 -8.76 -4.83 -18.94
N ASN A 118 -8.87 -5.44 -20.12
CA ASN A 118 -7.81 -5.42 -21.15
C ASN A 118 -7.31 -4.01 -21.51
N ASN A 119 -8.20 -3.01 -21.53
CA ASN A 119 -7.85 -1.64 -21.92
C ASN A 119 -8.31 -0.62 -20.86
N GLY A 120 -8.06 -0.88 -19.57
CA GLY A 120 -8.41 0.05 -18.50
C GLY A 120 -8.93 -0.64 -17.24
N PHE A 121 -9.88 0.04 -16.62
CA PHE A 121 -10.41 -0.34 -15.30
C PHE A 121 -11.93 -0.20 -15.26
N VAL A 122 -12.57 -1.01 -14.44
CA VAL A 122 -13.94 -0.78 -14.01
C VAL A 122 -13.88 -0.36 -12.55
N TYR A 123 -14.37 0.83 -12.23
CA TYR A 123 -14.48 1.33 -10.86
C TYR A 123 -15.91 1.75 -10.57
N ASN A 124 -16.52 1.14 -9.53
CA ASN A 124 -17.91 1.37 -9.17
C ASN A 124 -18.87 1.30 -10.40
N GLU A 125 -18.73 0.20 -11.17
CA GLU A 125 -19.52 -0.10 -12.37
C GLU A 125 -19.30 0.79 -13.59
N LYS A 126 -18.38 1.79 -13.51
CA LYS A 126 -18.00 2.66 -14.63
C LYS A 126 -16.68 2.24 -15.22
N ILE A 127 -16.56 2.32 -16.55
CA ILE A 127 -15.34 2.01 -17.30
C ILE A 127 -14.49 3.26 -17.39
N TYR A 128 -13.18 3.11 -17.17
CA TYR A 128 -12.16 4.15 -17.27
C TYR A 128 -11.00 3.60 -18.10
N SER A 129 -10.57 4.35 -19.10
CA SER A 129 -9.48 3.97 -20.03
C SER A 129 -8.55 5.18 -20.19
N PRO A 130 -7.70 5.49 -19.20
CA PRO A 130 -6.78 6.62 -19.31
C PRO A 130 -5.72 6.35 -20.37
N ASP A 131 -5.48 7.33 -21.25
CA ASP A 131 -4.47 7.27 -22.31
C ASP A 131 -3.14 7.94 -21.87
N THR A 132 -3.18 8.78 -20.83
CA THR A 132 -2.04 9.51 -20.30
C THR A 132 -1.87 9.27 -18.80
N LEU A 133 -0.66 9.56 -18.26
CA LEU A 133 -0.41 9.52 -16.82
C LEU A 133 -1.26 10.55 -16.04
N GLU A 134 -1.47 11.74 -16.62
CA GLU A 134 -2.32 12.77 -16.02
C GLU A 134 -3.75 12.25 -15.86
N GLU A 135 -4.33 11.70 -16.93
CA GLU A 135 -5.65 11.08 -16.87
C GLU A 135 -5.71 9.90 -15.89
N TYR A 136 -4.63 9.12 -15.77
CA TYR A 136 -4.55 8.02 -14.82
C TYR A 136 -4.66 8.52 -13.37
N TYR A 137 -3.90 9.54 -13.00
CA TYR A 137 -3.93 10.11 -11.64
C TYR A 137 -5.25 10.83 -11.33
N ASP A 138 -5.98 11.29 -12.33
CA ASP A 138 -7.31 11.89 -12.18
C ASP A 138 -8.44 10.84 -12.05
N GLN A 139 -8.11 9.55 -12.14
CA GLN A 139 -9.13 8.51 -11.97
C GLN A 139 -9.66 8.46 -10.53
N PRO A 140 -10.97 8.21 -10.33
CA PRO A 140 -11.58 8.21 -8.99
C PRO A 140 -10.94 7.21 -8.02
N PHE A 141 -10.39 6.10 -8.50
CA PHE A 141 -9.72 5.11 -7.67
C PHE A 141 -8.36 5.63 -7.18
N GLU A 142 -7.62 6.39 -8.00
CA GLU A 142 -6.38 7.06 -7.60
C GLU A 142 -6.65 8.21 -6.64
N ILE A 143 -7.67 9.03 -6.92
CA ILE A 143 -8.10 10.13 -6.04
C ILE A 143 -8.48 9.57 -4.65
N GLU A 144 -9.18 8.43 -4.57
CA GLU A 144 -9.46 7.78 -3.29
C GLU A 144 -8.17 7.34 -2.59
N ALA A 145 -7.23 6.72 -3.31
CA ALA A 145 -5.98 6.24 -2.73
C ALA A 145 -5.13 7.39 -2.19
N HIS A 146 -4.91 8.44 -2.98
CA HIS A 146 -4.21 9.65 -2.55
C HIS A 146 -4.92 10.39 -1.40
N GLY A 147 -6.26 10.44 -1.43
CA GLY A 147 -7.04 11.06 -0.36
C GLY A 147 -6.94 10.36 0.98
N ARG A 148 -6.67 9.05 0.99
CA ARG A 148 -6.60 8.24 2.22
C ARG A 148 -5.20 8.01 2.75
N GLU A 149 -4.16 7.99 1.90
CA GLU A 149 -2.79 7.58 2.26
C GLU A 149 -2.22 8.34 3.45
N LYS A 150 -2.34 9.68 3.45
CA LYS A 150 -1.83 10.54 4.53
C LYS A 150 -2.59 10.34 5.84
N GLY A 151 -3.92 10.24 5.76
CA GLY A 151 -4.76 10.01 6.93
C GLY A 151 -4.49 8.65 7.59
N LEU A 152 -4.26 7.61 6.80
CA LEU A 152 -3.86 6.29 7.28
C LEU A 152 -2.48 6.33 7.92
N LEU A 153 -1.49 6.99 7.28
CA LEU A 153 -0.15 7.13 7.83
C LEU A 153 -0.18 7.86 9.18
N PHE A 154 -0.80 9.05 9.27
CA PHE A 154 -0.83 9.81 10.52
C PHE A 154 -1.53 9.03 11.65
N SER A 155 -2.66 8.39 11.36
CA SER A 155 -3.35 7.58 12.35
C SER A 155 -2.52 6.36 12.79
N PHE A 156 -1.74 5.79 11.88
CA PHE A 156 -0.81 4.71 12.20
C PHE A 156 0.35 5.21 13.08
N LEU A 157 0.97 6.34 12.74
CA LEU A 157 2.10 6.88 13.51
C LEU A 157 1.72 7.22 14.95
N GLU A 158 0.49 7.70 15.20
CA GLU A 158 -0.01 7.87 16.58
C GLU A 158 -0.10 6.52 17.31
N ARG A 159 -0.61 5.48 16.67
CA ARG A 159 -0.66 4.13 17.23
C ARG A 159 0.73 3.50 17.35
N TRP A 160 1.64 3.80 16.42
CA TRP A 160 3.00 3.28 16.41
C TRP A 160 3.81 3.71 17.63
N LYS A 161 3.61 4.94 18.13
CA LYS A 161 4.24 5.42 19.37
C LYS A 161 3.91 4.53 20.57
N GLU A 162 2.68 4.06 20.67
CA GLU A 162 2.28 3.12 21.72
C GLU A 162 2.96 1.76 21.55
N ILE A 163 3.03 1.25 20.32
CA ILE A 163 3.69 -0.03 20.00
C ILE A 163 5.19 0.05 20.32
N GLU A 164 5.86 1.14 19.95
CA GLU A 164 7.30 1.35 20.26
C GLU A 164 7.57 1.28 21.78
N ILE A 165 6.72 1.92 22.57
CA ILE A 165 6.81 1.89 24.03
C ILE A 165 6.61 0.47 24.56
N GLU A 166 5.57 -0.24 24.10
CA GLU A 166 5.26 -1.61 24.51
C GLU A 166 6.39 -2.59 24.15
N MET A 167 7.06 -2.39 23.01
CA MET A 167 8.16 -3.24 22.55
C MET A 167 9.52 -2.84 23.09
N GLY A 168 9.62 -1.75 23.88
CA GLY A 168 10.89 -1.23 24.40
C GLY A 168 11.84 -0.73 23.27
N MET A 169 11.29 -0.40 22.10
CA MET A 169 12.03 0.16 20.97
C MET A 169 12.11 1.68 21.05
N THR A 170 12.52 2.22 22.21
CA THR A 170 12.70 3.67 22.38
C THR A 170 13.76 4.19 21.42
N ILE A 171 13.48 5.33 20.82
CA ILE A 171 14.36 6.10 19.91
C ILE A 171 15.57 6.63 20.69
#